data_2063dc36b3f3c34996e5fb29eaa91d11
#
_entry.id   2063dc36b3f3c34996e5fb29eaa91d11
#
_cell.length_a   1.000
_cell.length_b   1.000
_cell.length_c   1.000
_cell.angle_alpha   90.00
_cell.angle_beta   90.00
_cell.angle_gamma   90.00
#
_symmetry.space_group_name_H-M   'P 1'
#
loop_
_entity.id
_entity.type
_entity.pdbx_description
1 polymer ?
#
loop_
_entity_poly.entity_id
_entity_poly.type
_entity_poly.pdbx_seq_one_letter_code
_entity_poly.pdbx_strand_id
1 'polypeptide(L)'
;MKKDVGKQILLKVGELLKKDGYKNITMRNVALSCNLAVSNIYNYFSSKEEMINVYFYHQWLLILSRIKKRLENDNKVLMIINDELSIYKNNNLEFFQDDANLEKFLAVLKCYEPSIMSQLSDLVLPLCLNSYIEDKQFMAETVVESIIHWVIDDVDITKQTELLSKVFSNSQTDFH
;
A
#
# COMPACT_ATOMS: atom_id res chain seq x y z
N MET A 1 -8.55 -3.14 -26.78
CA MET A 1 -7.51 -2.22 -27.27
C MET A 1 -7.20 -1.06 -26.31
N LYS A 2 -8.13 -0.17 -25.89
CA LYS A 2 -7.83 0.93 -24.96
C LYS A 2 -7.29 0.48 -23.58
N LYS A 3 -7.80 -0.62 -23.02
CA LYS A 3 -7.43 -1.14 -21.70
C LYS A 3 -5.97 -1.65 -21.62
N ASP A 4 -5.40 -1.99 -22.74
CA ASP A 4 -4.04 -2.54 -22.86
C ASP A 4 -2.97 -1.44 -22.85
N VAL A 5 -3.25 -0.33 -23.54
CA VAL A 5 -2.32 0.82 -23.60
C VAL A 5 -2.18 1.50 -22.24
N GLY A 6 -3.27 1.69 -21.49
CA GLY A 6 -3.19 2.25 -20.13
C GLY A 6 -2.31 1.41 -19.20
N LYS A 7 -2.39 0.08 -19.27
CA LYS A 7 -1.51 -0.82 -18.52
C LYS A 7 -0.05 -0.67 -18.95
N GLN A 8 0.21 -0.58 -20.26
CA GLN A 8 1.58 -0.38 -20.76
C GLN A 8 2.16 0.94 -20.27
N ILE A 9 1.37 2.01 -20.24
CA ILE A 9 1.79 3.30 -19.69
C ILE A 9 2.17 3.13 -18.21
N LEU A 10 1.32 2.51 -17.39
CA LEU A 10 1.59 2.30 -15.97
C LEU A 10 2.82 1.42 -15.71
N LEU A 11 3.08 0.41 -16.54
CA LEU A 11 4.31 -0.38 -16.46
C LEU A 11 5.55 0.48 -16.69
N LYS A 12 5.52 1.34 -17.73
CA LYS A 12 6.64 2.27 -18.00
C LYS A 12 6.80 3.34 -16.93
N VAL A 13 5.71 3.79 -16.33
CA VAL A 13 5.75 4.68 -15.14
C VAL A 13 6.53 3.99 -14.02
N GLY A 14 6.24 2.73 -13.72
CA GLY A 14 6.95 1.98 -12.68
C GLY A 14 8.45 1.82 -12.96
N GLU A 15 8.84 1.53 -14.21
CA GLU A 15 10.24 1.46 -14.62
C GLU A 15 10.97 2.80 -14.43
N LEU A 16 10.32 3.90 -14.84
CA LEU A 16 10.87 5.24 -14.71
C LEU A 16 10.96 5.71 -13.25
N LEU A 17 9.96 5.39 -12.42
CA LEU A 17 9.99 5.69 -10.98
C LEU A 17 11.18 5.04 -10.29
N LYS A 18 11.48 3.77 -10.62
CA LYS A 18 12.63 3.06 -10.07
C LYS A 18 13.95 3.67 -10.53
N LYS A 19 14.04 4.02 -11.81
CA LYS A 19 15.28 4.50 -12.42
C LYS A 19 15.59 5.97 -12.10
N ASP A 20 14.58 6.83 -12.22
CA ASP A 20 14.78 8.28 -12.28
C ASP A 20 14.13 9.01 -11.08
N GLY A 21 13.30 8.33 -10.28
CA GLY A 21 12.53 8.89 -9.17
C GLY A 21 11.37 9.79 -9.62
N TYR A 22 10.46 10.08 -8.69
CA TYR A 22 9.24 10.86 -8.94
C TYR A 22 9.51 12.23 -9.56
N LYS A 23 10.54 12.95 -9.10
CA LYS A 23 10.83 14.32 -9.53
C LYS A 23 11.15 14.41 -11.02
N ASN A 24 11.78 13.39 -11.56
CA ASN A 24 12.26 13.36 -12.95
C ASN A 24 11.25 12.82 -13.95
N ILE A 25 10.10 12.29 -13.49
CA ILE A 25 9.04 11.84 -14.38
C ILE A 25 8.30 13.04 -14.98
N THR A 26 8.07 12.96 -16.29
CA THR A 26 7.24 13.91 -17.05
C THR A 26 6.33 13.15 -18.02
N MET A 27 5.19 13.75 -18.40
CA MET A 27 4.30 13.19 -19.42
C MET A 27 5.05 12.92 -20.73
N ARG A 28 6.08 13.72 -21.02
CA ARG A 28 6.89 13.60 -22.24
C ARG A 28 7.84 12.39 -22.18
N ASN A 29 8.56 12.18 -21.08
CA ASN A 29 9.48 11.03 -21.00
C ASN A 29 8.73 9.70 -20.89
N VAL A 30 7.54 9.69 -20.26
CA VAL A 30 6.65 8.52 -20.26
C VAL A 30 6.16 8.22 -21.69
N ALA A 31 5.73 9.24 -22.45
CA ALA A 31 5.31 9.06 -23.83
C ALA A 31 6.45 8.48 -24.70
N LEU A 32 7.67 9.01 -24.56
CA LEU A 32 8.85 8.50 -25.25
C LEU A 32 9.14 7.03 -24.89
N SER A 33 9.07 6.67 -23.61
CA SER A 33 9.33 5.29 -23.17
C SER A 33 8.25 4.30 -23.63
N CYS A 34 7.04 4.79 -23.91
CA CYS A 34 5.94 4.00 -24.46
C CYS A 34 5.93 3.99 -26.02
N ASN A 35 6.81 4.74 -26.66
CA ASN A 35 6.77 5.02 -28.11
C ASN A 35 5.42 5.59 -28.55
N LEU A 36 4.89 6.54 -27.80
CA LEU A 36 3.61 7.21 -28.02
C LEU A 36 3.80 8.72 -28.17
N ALA A 37 2.85 9.37 -28.86
CA ALA A 37 2.76 10.83 -28.81
C ALA A 37 2.30 11.28 -27.40
N VAL A 38 2.76 12.45 -26.95
CA VAL A 38 2.39 13.00 -25.63
C VAL A 38 0.87 13.19 -25.51
N SER A 39 0.20 13.58 -26.59
CA SER A 39 -1.26 13.69 -26.66
C SER A 39 -1.97 12.37 -26.36
N ASN A 40 -1.36 11.23 -26.71
CA ASN A 40 -1.93 9.93 -26.40
C ASN A 40 -1.91 9.63 -24.89
N ILE A 41 -0.87 10.09 -24.17
CA ILE A 41 -0.84 9.95 -22.71
C ILE A 41 -1.98 10.75 -22.06
N TYR A 42 -2.21 11.99 -22.54
CA TYR A 42 -3.31 12.84 -22.05
C TYR A 42 -4.71 12.27 -22.32
N ASN A 43 -4.87 11.34 -23.25
CA ASN A 43 -6.14 10.61 -23.45
C ASN A 43 -6.45 9.61 -22.33
N TYR A 44 -5.45 9.27 -21.49
CA TYR A 44 -5.57 8.30 -20.37
C TYR A 44 -5.45 8.99 -19.02
N PHE A 45 -4.61 10.00 -18.90
CA PHE A 45 -4.31 10.69 -17.65
C PHE A 45 -4.24 12.20 -17.91
N SER A 46 -5.04 12.97 -17.19
CA SER A 46 -5.12 14.43 -17.36
C SER A 46 -3.86 15.15 -16.88
N SER A 47 -3.08 14.52 -16.00
CA SER A 47 -1.88 15.11 -15.41
C SER A 47 -0.86 14.03 -15.00
N LYS A 48 0.39 14.46 -14.76
CA LYS A 48 1.42 13.63 -14.12
C LYS A 48 0.95 13.08 -12.78
N GLU A 49 0.33 13.95 -11.98
CA GLU A 49 -0.15 13.63 -10.64
C GLU A 49 -1.17 12.49 -10.69
N GLU A 50 -2.19 12.61 -11.54
CA GLU A 50 -3.20 11.58 -11.73
C GLU A 50 -2.56 10.26 -12.18
N MET A 51 -1.68 10.30 -13.16
CA MET A 51 -1.00 9.11 -13.68
C MET A 51 -0.21 8.38 -12.59
N ILE A 52 0.51 9.11 -11.75
CA ILE A 52 1.30 8.55 -10.65
C ILE A 52 0.39 8.01 -9.55
N ASN A 53 -0.66 8.74 -9.18
CA ASN A 53 -1.64 8.28 -8.18
C ASN A 53 -2.33 7.00 -8.62
N VAL A 54 -2.74 6.90 -9.89
CA VAL A 54 -3.33 5.66 -10.45
C VAL A 54 -2.32 4.52 -10.43
N TYR A 55 -1.04 4.78 -10.74
CA TYR A 55 0.00 3.76 -10.63
C TYR A 55 0.12 3.22 -9.20
N PHE A 56 0.26 4.10 -8.19
CA PHE A 56 0.39 3.66 -6.80
C PHE A 56 -0.86 2.99 -6.25
N TYR A 57 -2.03 3.47 -6.63
CA TYR A 57 -3.28 2.81 -6.28
C TYR A 57 -3.32 1.36 -6.79
N HIS A 58 -2.88 1.12 -8.03
CA HIS A 58 -2.76 -0.23 -8.57
C HIS A 58 -1.73 -1.08 -7.82
N GLN A 59 -0.60 -0.51 -7.36
CA GLN A 59 0.36 -1.26 -6.54
C GLN A 59 -0.28 -1.70 -5.21
N TRP A 60 -1.01 -0.81 -4.55
CA TRP A 60 -1.74 -1.14 -3.32
C TRP A 60 -2.82 -2.21 -3.54
N LEU A 61 -3.58 -2.14 -4.62
CA LEU A 61 -4.56 -3.18 -4.95
C LEU A 61 -3.90 -4.56 -5.15
N LEU A 62 -2.70 -4.61 -5.73
CA LEU A 62 -1.94 -5.85 -5.88
C LEU A 62 -1.49 -6.40 -4.52
N ILE A 63 -1.00 -5.56 -3.63
CA ILE A 63 -0.62 -5.94 -2.26
C ILE A 63 -1.86 -6.48 -1.52
N LEU A 64 -2.95 -5.72 -1.52
CA LEU A 64 -4.21 -6.09 -0.87
C LEU A 64 -4.78 -7.41 -1.41
N SER A 65 -4.71 -7.63 -2.72
CA SER A 65 -5.14 -8.89 -3.34
C SER A 65 -4.33 -10.09 -2.85
N ARG A 66 -3.00 -9.94 -2.69
CA ARG A 66 -2.14 -11.01 -2.13
C ARG A 66 -2.45 -11.26 -0.67
N ILE A 67 -2.65 -10.22 0.13
CA ILE A 67 -3.05 -10.34 1.53
C ILE A 67 -4.36 -11.14 1.63
N LYS A 68 -5.42 -10.72 0.91
CA LYS A 68 -6.72 -11.40 0.91
C LYS A 68 -6.60 -12.87 0.51
N LYS A 69 -5.82 -13.18 -0.52
CA LYS A 69 -5.59 -14.56 -0.97
C LYS A 69 -4.90 -15.43 0.09
N ARG A 70 -3.91 -14.88 0.83
CA ARG A 70 -3.26 -15.62 1.91
C ARG A 70 -4.20 -15.87 3.09
N LEU A 71 -5.07 -14.92 3.40
CA LEU A 71 -6.07 -15.04 4.47
C LEU A 71 -7.14 -16.11 4.21
N GLU A 72 -7.30 -16.59 2.97
CA GLU A 72 -8.14 -17.76 2.68
C GLU A 72 -7.65 -19.05 3.36
N ASN A 73 -6.33 -19.12 3.69
CA ASN A 73 -5.69 -20.32 4.23
C ASN A 73 -4.98 -20.08 5.58
N ASP A 74 -4.89 -18.85 6.07
CA ASP A 74 -4.21 -18.48 7.31
C ASP A 74 -4.93 -17.29 7.96
N ASN A 75 -5.08 -17.32 9.28
CA ASN A 75 -5.76 -16.28 10.05
C ASN A 75 -4.81 -15.26 10.72
N LYS A 76 -3.51 -15.35 10.46
CA LYS A 76 -2.49 -14.47 11.04
C LYS A 76 -2.43 -13.11 10.32
N VAL A 77 -3.50 -12.37 10.39
CA VAL A 77 -3.74 -11.15 9.60
C VAL A 77 -2.60 -10.14 9.70
N LEU A 78 -2.11 -9.83 10.91
CA LEU A 78 -1.04 -8.84 11.10
C LEU A 78 0.29 -9.29 10.49
N MET A 79 0.63 -10.57 10.61
CA MET A 79 1.84 -11.14 10.02
C MET A 79 1.74 -11.14 8.49
N ILE A 80 0.59 -11.51 7.94
CA ILE A 80 0.37 -11.55 6.49
C ILE A 80 0.48 -10.14 5.89
N ILE A 81 -0.11 -9.12 6.53
CA ILE A 81 0.02 -7.72 6.09
C ILE A 81 1.49 -7.31 6.07
N ASN A 82 2.20 -7.56 7.17
CA ASN A 82 3.62 -7.25 7.26
C ASN A 82 4.46 -7.95 6.20
N ASP A 83 4.28 -9.25 6.03
CA ASP A 83 5.04 -10.05 5.07
C ASP A 83 4.84 -9.53 3.64
N GLU A 84 3.60 -9.26 3.23
CA GLU A 84 3.30 -8.78 1.87
C GLU A 84 3.88 -7.38 1.63
N LEU A 85 3.85 -6.51 2.63
CA LEU A 85 4.49 -5.20 2.56
C LEU A 85 6.01 -5.31 2.52
N SER A 86 6.61 -6.20 3.32
CA SER A 86 8.05 -6.45 3.33
C SER A 86 8.52 -7.03 2.00
N ILE A 87 7.78 -7.99 1.43
CA ILE A 87 8.05 -8.54 0.10
C ILE A 87 8.00 -7.43 -0.96
N TYR A 88 6.98 -6.56 -0.89
CA TYR A 88 6.85 -5.45 -1.83
C TYR A 88 8.02 -4.46 -1.70
N LYS A 89 8.39 -4.06 -0.46
CA LYS A 89 9.53 -3.19 -0.19
C LYS A 89 10.83 -3.80 -0.73
N ASN A 90 11.12 -5.06 -0.38
CA ASN A 90 12.36 -5.74 -0.78
C ASN A 90 12.49 -5.88 -2.31
N ASN A 91 11.39 -6.06 -3.01
CA ASN A 91 11.37 -6.11 -4.48
C ASN A 91 11.46 -4.72 -5.15
N ASN A 92 11.43 -3.63 -4.37
CA ASN A 92 11.40 -2.26 -4.86
C ASN A 92 12.30 -1.33 -4.04
N LEU A 93 13.43 -1.82 -3.52
CA LEU A 93 14.32 -1.06 -2.61
C LEU A 93 14.72 0.31 -3.17
N GLU A 94 15.11 0.38 -4.45
CA GLU A 94 15.49 1.63 -5.11
C GLU A 94 14.36 2.68 -5.07
N PHE A 95 13.11 2.22 -5.21
CA PHE A 95 11.94 3.08 -5.11
C PHE A 95 11.76 3.64 -3.69
N PHE A 96 11.98 2.83 -2.65
CA PHE A 96 11.81 3.25 -1.25
C PHE A 96 12.97 4.13 -0.73
N GLN A 97 14.05 4.28 -1.48
CA GLN A 97 15.15 5.21 -1.20
C GLN A 97 14.84 6.65 -1.65
N ASP A 98 13.79 6.88 -2.44
CA ASP A 98 13.36 8.22 -2.86
C ASP A 98 12.17 8.66 -1.99
N ASP A 99 12.38 9.66 -1.12
CA ASP A 99 11.36 10.17 -0.19
C ASP A 99 10.10 10.65 -0.92
N ALA A 100 10.25 11.24 -2.12
CA ALA A 100 9.10 11.71 -2.88
C ALA A 100 8.28 10.56 -3.47
N ASN A 101 8.92 9.44 -3.82
CA ASN A 101 8.21 8.21 -4.21
C ASN A 101 7.42 7.63 -3.02
N LEU A 102 8.07 7.57 -1.86
CA LEU A 102 7.47 7.04 -0.64
C LEU A 102 6.27 7.88 -0.21
N GLU A 103 6.44 9.21 -0.18
CA GLU A 103 5.34 10.14 0.13
C GLU A 103 4.12 9.89 -0.76
N LYS A 104 4.33 9.79 -2.08
CA LYS A 104 3.23 9.54 -3.03
C LYS A 104 2.61 8.15 -2.87
N PHE A 105 3.41 7.12 -2.60
CA PHE A 105 2.91 5.78 -2.33
C PHE A 105 1.99 5.74 -1.10
N LEU A 106 2.36 6.43 -0.03
CA LEU A 106 1.56 6.52 1.19
C LEU A 106 0.31 7.41 1.03
N ALA A 107 0.44 8.52 0.32
CA ALA A 107 -0.67 9.46 0.11
C ALA A 107 -1.90 8.80 -0.54
N VAL A 108 -1.68 7.80 -1.39
CA VAL A 108 -2.76 7.10 -2.12
C VAL A 108 -3.61 6.20 -1.22
N LEU A 109 -3.14 5.83 -0.04
CA LEU A 109 -3.87 4.96 0.90
C LEU A 109 -5.28 5.45 1.22
N LYS A 110 -5.48 6.77 1.25
CA LYS A 110 -6.75 7.43 1.63
C LYS A 110 -7.42 8.16 0.46
N CYS A 111 -6.86 8.11 -0.76
CA CYS A 111 -7.30 8.95 -1.88
C CYS A 111 -8.52 8.44 -2.66
N TYR A 112 -8.86 7.17 -2.59
CA TYR A 112 -9.91 6.55 -3.40
C TYR A 112 -10.95 5.87 -2.51
N GLU A 113 -12.21 5.77 -2.96
CA GLU A 113 -13.28 5.08 -2.25
C GLU A 113 -13.66 3.74 -2.92
N PRO A 114 -13.73 2.62 -2.19
CA PRO A 114 -13.27 2.50 -0.80
C PRO A 114 -11.75 2.63 -0.71
N SER A 115 -11.25 3.34 0.30
CA SER A 115 -9.81 3.56 0.44
C SER A 115 -9.07 2.25 0.72
N ILE A 116 -7.80 2.19 0.33
CA ILE A 116 -6.94 1.04 0.67
C ILE A 116 -6.81 0.92 2.19
N MET A 117 -6.70 2.06 2.89
CA MET A 117 -6.64 2.09 4.35
C MET A 117 -7.88 1.46 4.96
N SER A 118 -9.08 1.85 4.54
CA SER A 118 -10.33 1.24 5.02
C SER A 118 -10.35 -0.27 4.79
N GLN A 119 -9.99 -0.73 3.59
CA GLN A 119 -9.99 -2.14 3.27
C GLN A 119 -8.97 -2.97 4.08
N LEU A 120 -7.79 -2.41 4.41
CA LEU A 120 -6.82 -3.06 5.28
C LEU A 120 -7.31 -3.06 6.74
N SER A 121 -7.90 -1.95 7.19
CA SER A 121 -8.43 -1.83 8.54
C SER A 121 -9.59 -2.79 8.79
N ASP A 122 -10.45 -3.03 7.80
CA ASP A 122 -11.54 -4.01 7.88
C ASP A 122 -11.02 -5.44 8.11
N LEU A 123 -9.81 -5.76 7.61
CA LEU A 123 -9.19 -7.06 7.88
C LEU A 123 -8.68 -7.19 9.32
N VAL A 124 -8.28 -6.08 9.94
CA VAL A 124 -7.76 -6.01 11.32
C VAL A 124 -8.86 -5.81 12.35
N LEU A 125 -9.97 -5.18 11.97
CA LEU A 125 -11.08 -4.83 12.83
C LEU A 125 -11.57 -5.98 13.73
N PRO A 126 -11.71 -7.23 13.26
CA PRO A 126 -12.12 -8.35 14.12
C PRO A 126 -11.20 -8.57 15.34
N LEU A 127 -9.91 -8.25 15.22
CA LEU A 127 -8.97 -8.37 16.34
C LEU A 127 -9.20 -7.26 17.39
N CYS A 128 -9.73 -6.12 16.96
CA CYS A 128 -9.98 -4.97 17.83
C CYS A 128 -11.30 -5.05 18.59
N LEU A 129 -12.22 -5.95 18.23
CA LEU A 129 -13.57 -6.00 18.79
C LEU A 129 -13.60 -6.19 20.31
N ASN A 130 -12.65 -6.93 20.85
CA ASN A 130 -12.55 -7.22 22.29
C ASN A 130 -11.69 -6.21 23.07
N SER A 131 -11.16 -5.17 22.42
CA SER A 131 -10.36 -4.13 23.10
C SER A 131 -11.26 -3.19 23.93
N TYR A 132 -10.68 -2.49 24.90
CA TYR A 132 -11.37 -1.46 25.70
C TYR A 132 -11.53 -0.12 24.96
N ILE A 133 -10.93 0.04 23.79
CA ILE A 133 -11.01 1.26 23.00
C ILE A 133 -12.41 1.35 22.37
N GLU A 134 -13.10 2.46 22.58
CA GLU A 134 -14.46 2.66 22.04
C GLU A 134 -14.46 2.72 20.50
N ASP A 135 -13.55 3.49 19.91
CA ASP A 135 -13.41 3.59 18.45
C ASP A 135 -12.55 2.47 17.89
N LYS A 136 -13.21 1.35 17.55
CA LYS A 136 -12.57 0.16 16.98
C LYS A 136 -11.98 0.40 15.60
N GLN A 137 -12.65 1.24 14.79
CA GLN A 137 -12.17 1.56 13.46
C GLN A 137 -10.88 2.38 13.51
N PHE A 138 -10.84 3.40 14.34
CA PHE A 138 -9.62 4.19 14.58
C PHE A 138 -8.48 3.31 15.09
N MET A 139 -8.77 2.37 16.00
CA MET A 139 -7.76 1.41 16.47
C MET A 139 -7.23 0.54 15.33
N ALA A 140 -8.10 -0.01 14.50
CA ALA A 140 -7.72 -0.85 13.37
C ALA A 140 -6.85 -0.06 12.36
N GLU A 141 -7.20 1.18 12.06
CA GLU A 141 -6.41 2.08 11.21
C GLU A 141 -5.02 2.35 11.82
N THR A 142 -4.95 2.64 13.11
CA THR A 142 -3.69 2.88 13.82
C THR A 142 -2.77 1.66 13.78
N VAL A 143 -3.31 0.45 13.92
CA VAL A 143 -2.55 -0.79 13.81
C VAL A 143 -1.99 -0.96 12.40
N VAL A 144 -2.80 -0.75 11.37
CA VAL A 144 -2.36 -0.83 9.97
C VAL A 144 -1.28 0.21 9.67
N GLU A 145 -1.47 1.46 10.08
CA GLU A 145 -0.47 2.52 9.93
C GLU A 145 0.85 2.16 10.61
N SER A 146 0.78 1.59 11.82
CA SER A 146 1.97 1.14 12.57
C SER A 146 2.73 0.05 11.79
N ILE A 147 2.04 -0.96 11.26
CA ILE A 147 2.68 -2.03 10.48
C ILE A 147 3.36 -1.45 9.22
N ILE A 148 2.71 -0.53 8.53
CA ILE A 148 3.27 0.11 7.34
C ILE A 148 4.57 0.84 7.70
N HIS A 149 4.59 1.64 8.77
CA HIS A 149 5.78 2.37 9.23
C HIS A 149 6.90 1.41 9.67
N TRP A 150 6.57 0.34 10.41
CA TRP A 150 7.57 -0.66 10.82
C TRP A 150 8.26 -1.32 9.63
N VAL A 151 7.50 -1.64 8.58
CA VAL A 151 8.08 -2.19 7.35
C VAL A 151 8.97 -1.16 6.65
N ILE A 152 8.55 0.11 6.57
CA ILE A 152 9.31 1.18 5.94
C ILE A 152 10.63 1.41 6.68
N ASP A 153 10.60 1.44 8.01
CA ASP A 153 11.72 1.77 8.88
C ASP A 153 12.58 0.55 9.25
N ASP A 154 12.35 -0.62 8.62
CA ASP A 154 13.04 -1.89 8.91
C ASP A 154 13.00 -2.31 10.39
N VAL A 155 11.91 -2.00 11.08
CA VAL A 155 11.70 -2.39 12.47
C VAL A 155 11.40 -3.90 12.54
N ASP A 156 12.08 -4.62 13.46
CA ASP A 156 11.75 -6.02 13.73
C ASP A 156 10.35 -6.12 14.35
N ILE A 157 9.42 -6.56 13.51
CA ILE A 157 8.01 -6.61 13.88
C ILE A 157 7.62 -7.85 14.68
N THR A 158 8.48 -8.85 14.78
CA THR A 158 8.17 -10.10 15.51
C THR A 158 7.74 -9.81 16.94
N LYS A 159 8.50 -8.94 17.64
CA LYS A 159 8.15 -8.46 18.98
C LYS A 159 6.92 -7.55 18.99
N GLN A 160 6.77 -6.72 17.98
CA GLN A 160 5.66 -5.76 17.89
C GLN A 160 4.32 -6.46 17.63
N THR A 161 4.29 -7.44 16.73
CA THR A 161 3.09 -8.25 16.49
C THR A 161 2.75 -9.14 17.68
N GLU A 162 3.75 -9.63 18.41
CA GLU A 162 3.54 -10.38 19.66
C GLU A 162 2.93 -9.47 20.74
N LEU A 163 3.41 -8.24 20.90
CA LEU A 163 2.85 -7.24 21.81
C LEU A 163 1.41 -6.88 21.44
N LEU A 164 1.14 -6.60 20.16
CA LEU A 164 -0.21 -6.32 19.67
C LEU A 164 -1.15 -7.52 19.92
N SER A 165 -0.70 -8.75 19.65
CA SER A 165 -1.50 -9.93 19.90
C SER A 165 -1.85 -10.10 21.40
N LYS A 166 -0.92 -9.75 22.30
CA LYS A 166 -1.17 -9.72 23.75
C LYS A 166 -2.17 -8.63 24.14
N VAL A 167 -2.05 -7.42 23.56
CA VAL A 167 -3.03 -6.34 23.79
C VAL A 167 -4.43 -6.75 23.37
N PHE A 168 -4.57 -7.48 22.25
CA PHE A 168 -5.86 -7.97 21.78
C PHE A 168 -6.38 -9.21 22.54
N SER A 169 -5.49 -10.04 23.12
CA SER A 169 -5.86 -11.27 23.84
C SER A 169 -6.13 -11.06 25.33
N ASN A 170 -5.50 -10.09 25.98
CA ASN A 170 -5.64 -9.82 27.42
C ASN A 170 -6.99 -9.18 27.82
N SER A 171 -7.90 -8.95 26.88
CA SER A 171 -9.24 -8.46 27.19
C SER A 171 -10.18 -9.52 27.80
N GLN A 172 -9.72 -10.76 28.03
CA GLN A 172 -10.56 -11.83 28.60
C GLN A 172 -10.26 -12.24 30.06
N THR A 173 -9.23 -11.68 30.74
CA THR A 173 -8.77 -12.27 31.99
C THR A 173 -8.91 -11.45 33.27
N ASP A 174 -9.43 -10.25 33.28
CA ASP A 174 -9.52 -9.45 34.50
C ASP A 174 -10.94 -8.95 34.86
N PHE A 175 -11.93 -9.84 34.99
CA PHE A 175 -13.11 -9.60 35.82
C PHE A 175 -13.59 -10.92 36.45
N HIS A 176 -12.96 -11.26 37.57
CA HIS A 176 -13.57 -12.09 38.63
C HIS A 176 -13.42 -11.37 39.95
#